data_8969892a37cd9cccd1f95821e32d8b7b
#
_entry.id   8969892a37cd9cccd1f95821e32d8b7b
#
_cell.length_a   1.000
_cell.length_b   1.000
_cell.length_c   1.000
_cell.angle_alpha   90.00
_cell.angle_beta   90.00
_cell.angle_gamma   90.00
#
_symmetry.space_group_name_H-M   'P 1'
#
loop_
_entity.id
_entity.type
_entity.pdbx_description
1 polymer ?
#
loop_
_entity_poly.entity_id
_entity_poly.type
_entity_poly.pdbx_seq_one_letter_code
_entity_poly.pdbx_strand_id
1 'polypeptide(L)'
;CLFWRQVGFNAVYWLTLLFGLAVALVAQVAMRETLPAPQPLRLAALGRSYLRLLGNRNFMTASLTVAGSVGAIYAQATLLPFILMGQIGLSPSSFGLAMLLQSGLFFSGALVARSVMKRTSAYRLVWPGLGAIALGALFIFLLLWADDPKTFRVMVPVGIYAFGIAFVMPAMSTAALAPFPRIAGAAAALMGFLQMGAGVLVGTIGAFFADTLVAFAVLIPTMAVVACISYAIYRLNPHLAKPEPRENVIGAAPPGRTFLREE
;
A
#
# COMPACT_ATOMS: atom_id res chain seq x y z
N CYS A 1 40.01 -0.71 8.72
CA CYS A 1 38.57 -0.65 9.13
C CYS A 1 37.70 0.24 8.25
N LEU A 2 38.16 1.41 7.79
CA LEU A 2 37.36 2.32 6.93
C LEU A 2 37.07 1.72 5.54
N PHE A 3 38.01 1.00 4.96
CA PHE A 3 37.87 0.37 3.63
C PHE A 3 36.78 -0.72 3.60
N TRP A 4 36.71 -1.55 4.62
CA TRP A 4 35.65 -2.57 4.77
C TRP A 4 34.25 -1.98 4.97
N ARG A 5 34.15 -0.83 5.62
CA ARG A 5 32.90 -0.13 5.84
C ARG A 5 32.33 0.49 4.54
N GLN A 6 33.23 1.04 3.69
CA GLN A 6 32.84 1.58 2.38
C GLN A 6 32.49 0.47 1.37
N VAL A 7 33.23 -0.64 1.34
CA VAL A 7 32.94 -1.78 0.46
C VAL A 7 31.60 -2.41 0.82
N GLY A 8 31.28 -2.57 2.13
CA GLY A 8 29.98 -3.09 2.56
C GLY A 8 28.81 -2.17 2.19
N PHE A 9 28.98 -0.87 2.28
CA PHE A 9 27.96 0.11 1.90
C PHE A 9 27.70 0.09 0.39
N ASN A 10 28.76 0.09 -0.41
CA ASN A 10 28.66 0.03 -1.87
C ASN A 10 28.10 -1.31 -2.35
N ALA A 11 28.40 -2.42 -1.68
CA ALA A 11 27.89 -3.74 -2.04
C ALA A 11 26.35 -3.80 -2.00
N VAL A 12 25.72 -3.14 -1.02
CA VAL A 12 24.24 -3.09 -0.92
C VAL A 12 23.65 -2.36 -2.15
N TYR A 13 24.24 -1.26 -2.57
CA TYR A 13 23.76 -0.52 -3.76
C TYR A 13 23.95 -1.33 -5.05
N TRP A 14 25.11 -1.98 -5.22
CA TRP A 14 25.36 -2.84 -6.37
C TRP A 14 24.41 -4.03 -6.42
N LEU A 15 24.15 -4.66 -5.27
CA LEU A 15 23.23 -5.78 -5.17
C LEU A 15 21.79 -5.37 -5.49
N THR A 16 21.36 -4.20 -5.00
CA THR A 16 20.06 -3.61 -5.32
C THR A 16 19.93 -3.28 -6.81
N LEU A 17 20.99 -2.70 -7.40
CA LEU A 17 21.02 -2.39 -8.83
C LEU A 17 20.95 -3.66 -9.68
N LEU A 18 21.75 -4.67 -9.37
CA LEU A 18 21.73 -5.96 -10.08
C LEU A 18 20.38 -6.65 -9.98
N PHE A 19 19.77 -6.62 -8.79
CA PHE A 19 18.43 -7.16 -8.59
C PHE A 19 17.39 -6.40 -9.42
N GLY A 20 17.44 -5.06 -9.44
CA GLY A 20 16.55 -4.23 -10.24
C GLY A 20 16.70 -4.50 -11.76
N LEU A 21 17.93 -4.62 -12.23
CA LEU A 21 18.22 -4.97 -13.62
C LEU A 21 17.73 -6.38 -13.98
N ALA A 22 17.93 -7.36 -13.09
CA ALA A 22 17.43 -8.72 -13.30
C ALA A 22 15.90 -8.74 -13.38
N VAL A 23 15.20 -8.04 -12.50
CA VAL A 23 13.74 -7.92 -12.54
C VAL A 23 13.28 -7.23 -13.82
N ALA A 24 13.94 -6.16 -14.25
CA ALA A 24 13.62 -5.46 -15.51
C ALA A 24 13.81 -6.38 -16.73
N LEU A 25 14.89 -7.15 -16.76
CA LEU A 25 15.18 -8.10 -17.83
C LEU A 25 14.11 -9.21 -17.87
N VAL A 26 13.78 -9.79 -16.72
CA VAL A 26 12.73 -10.81 -16.62
C VAL A 26 11.38 -10.24 -17.06
N ALA A 27 11.06 -9.02 -16.68
CA ALA A 27 9.83 -8.36 -17.10
C ALA A 27 9.77 -8.18 -18.62
N GLN A 28 10.86 -7.74 -19.26
CA GLN A 28 10.92 -7.58 -20.72
C GLN A 28 10.80 -8.91 -21.48
N VAL A 29 11.41 -9.98 -20.97
CA VAL A 29 11.43 -11.27 -21.65
C VAL A 29 10.15 -12.08 -21.40
N ALA A 30 9.63 -12.05 -20.15
CA ALA A 30 8.51 -12.89 -19.73
C ALA A 30 7.14 -12.21 -19.87
N MET A 31 7.07 -10.87 -19.83
CA MET A 31 5.80 -10.15 -19.93
C MET A 31 5.50 -9.80 -21.40
N ARG A 32 4.47 -10.44 -21.95
CA ARG A 32 3.89 -10.03 -23.23
C ARG A 32 3.04 -8.79 -23.04
N GLU A 33 3.10 -7.87 -24.01
CA GLU A 33 2.22 -6.70 -24.06
C GLU A 33 0.75 -7.17 -24.04
N THR A 34 0.04 -6.79 -22.99
CA THR A 34 -1.37 -7.15 -22.80
C THR A 34 -2.34 -6.02 -23.22
N LEU A 35 -1.82 -4.85 -23.59
CA LEU A 35 -2.63 -3.75 -24.08
C LEU A 35 -2.98 -3.98 -25.56
N PRO A 36 -4.27 -4.12 -25.92
CA PRO A 36 -4.68 -4.33 -27.31
C PRO A 36 -4.35 -3.16 -28.26
N ALA A 37 -4.19 -1.95 -27.72
CA ALA A 37 -3.78 -0.76 -28.45
C ALA A 37 -3.00 0.18 -27.53
N PRO A 38 -1.70 0.42 -27.81
CA PRO A 38 -0.92 1.41 -27.08
C PRO A 38 -1.52 2.80 -27.29
N GLN A 39 -1.90 3.46 -26.21
CA GLN A 39 -2.41 4.81 -26.28
C GLN A 39 -1.26 5.80 -26.45
N PRO A 40 -1.35 6.78 -27.38
CA PRO A 40 -0.30 7.77 -27.53
C PRO A 40 -0.16 8.59 -26.24
N LEU A 41 1.07 8.73 -25.76
CA LEU A 41 1.44 9.52 -24.58
C LEU A 41 1.23 11.02 -24.87
N ARG A 42 -0.02 11.48 -24.82
CA ARG A 42 -0.35 12.90 -24.88
C ARG A 42 -0.54 13.42 -23.46
N LEU A 43 0.24 14.41 -23.05
CA LEU A 43 0.16 15.02 -21.71
C LEU A 43 -1.27 15.46 -21.36
N ALA A 44 -2.01 16.00 -22.33
CA ALA A 44 -3.41 16.37 -22.15
C ALA A 44 -4.34 15.17 -21.89
N ALA A 45 -4.03 13.99 -22.45
CA ALA A 45 -4.80 12.76 -22.18
C ALA A 45 -4.49 12.22 -20.78
N LEU A 46 -3.23 12.29 -20.36
CA LEU A 46 -2.82 11.94 -19.00
C LEU A 46 -3.50 12.84 -17.97
N GLY A 47 -3.46 14.16 -18.15
CA GLY A 47 -4.13 15.11 -17.26
C GLY A 47 -5.62 14.84 -17.13
N ARG A 48 -6.32 14.56 -18.24
CA ARG A 48 -7.74 14.17 -18.21
C ARG A 48 -7.98 12.87 -17.46
N SER A 49 -7.09 11.88 -17.60
CA SER A 49 -7.19 10.62 -16.87
C SER A 49 -7.07 10.86 -15.35
N TYR A 50 -6.10 11.66 -14.92
CA TYR A 50 -5.95 12.01 -13.49
C TYR A 50 -7.14 12.80 -12.95
N LEU A 51 -7.66 13.79 -13.70
CA LEU A 51 -8.86 14.54 -13.29
C LEU A 51 -10.08 13.63 -13.17
N ARG A 52 -10.24 12.68 -14.10
CA ARG A 52 -11.30 11.67 -14.03
C ARG A 52 -11.18 10.77 -12.80
N LEU A 53 -9.96 10.36 -12.45
CA LEU A 53 -9.69 9.54 -11.26
C LEU A 53 -9.96 10.33 -9.97
N LEU A 54 -9.46 11.57 -9.88
CA LEU A 54 -9.67 12.45 -8.73
C LEU A 54 -11.16 12.80 -8.53
N GLY A 55 -11.92 12.94 -9.61
CA GLY A 55 -13.38 13.16 -9.57
C GLY A 55 -14.19 11.90 -9.23
N ASN A 56 -13.59 10.72 -9.27
CA ASN A 56 -14.30 9.49 -9.02
C ASN A 56 -14.26 9.13 -7.53
N ARG A 57 -15.40 9.22 -6.87
CA ARG A 57 -15.55 8.94 -5.43
C ARG A 57 -15.09 7.54 -5.02
N ASN A 58 -15.36 6.54 -5.87
CA ASN A 58 -14.93 5.16 -5.63
C ASN A 58 -13.42 5.04 -5.56
N PHE A 59 -12.78 5.54 -6.60
CA PHE A 59 -11.33 5.53 -6.70
C PHE A 59 -10.73 6.25 -5.50
N MET A 60 -11.21 7.45 -5.19
CA MET A 60 -10.65 8.27 -4.11
C MET A 60 -10.85 7.62 -2.75
N THR A 61 -12.05 7.13 -2.42
CA THR A 61 -12.28 6.52 -1.11
C THR A 61 -11.53 5.20 -0.93
N ALA A 62 -11.46 4.36 -1.97
CA ALA A 62 -10.66 3.14 -1.94
C ALA A 62 -9.15 3.45 -1.83
N SER A 63 -8.65 4.39 -2.63
CA SER A 63 -7.24 4.82 -2.59
C SER A 63 -6.85 5.49 -1.28
N LEU A 64 -7.74 6.32 -0.69
CA LEU A 64 -7.51 6.94 0.62
C LEU A 64 -7.54 5.91 1.75
N THR A 65 -8.37 4.86 1.64
CA THR A 65 -8.32 3.75 2.60
C THR A 65 -6.95 3.06 2.57
N VAL A 66 -6.41 2.81 1.37
CA VAL A 66 -5.07 2.23 1.23
C VAL A 66 -4.00 3.23 1.66
N ALA A 67 -4.10 4.51 1.27
CA ALA A 67 -3.15 5.55 1.64
C ALA A 67 -3.09 5.77 3.17
N GLY A 68 -4.24 5.78 3.86
CA GLY A 68 -4.30 5.86 5.32
C GLY A 68 -3.69 4.63 6.00
N SER A 69 -3.92 3.43 5.44
CA SER A 69 -3.38 2.20 6.02
C SER A 69 -1.87 2.03 5.71
N VAL A 70 -1.49 2.06 4.43
CA VAL A 70 -0.12 1.78 3.97
C VAL A 70 0.78 2.99 4.12
N GLY A 71 0.25 4.21 3.92
CA GLY A 71 1.01 5.46 4.11
C GLY A 71 1.54 5.61 5.53
N ALA A 72 0.84 5.06 6.53
CA ALA A 72 1.32 5.00 7.90
C ALA A 72 2.62 4.17 8.04
N ILE A 73 2.83 3.12 7.23
CA ILE A 73 4.11 2.37 7.24
C ILE A 73 5.27 3.26 6.79
N TYR A 74 5.06 4.08 5.76
CA TYR A 74 6.09 5.02 5.29
C TYR A 74 6.40 6.11 6.33
N ALA A 75 5.37 6.61 7.02
CA ALA A 75 5.53 7.52 8.15
C ALA A 75 6.27 6.85 9.33
N GLN A 76 5.90 5.61 9.67
CA GLN A 76 6.60 4.79 10.67
C GLN A 76 8.07 4.58 10.31
N ALA A 77 8.37 4.27 9.05
CA ALA A 77 9.75 4.09 8.59
C ALA A 77 10.60 5.35 8.80
N THR A 78 9.99 6.53 8.77
CA THR A 78 10.67 7.81 9.05
C THR A 78 10.85 8.05 10.55
N LEU A 79 9.83 7.76 11.37
CA LEU A 79 9.81 8.12 12.79
C LEU A 79 10.45 7.06 13.71
N LEU A 80 10.28 5.77 13.41
CA LEU A 80 10.75 4.66 14.25
C LEU A 80 12.26 4.66 14.54
N PRO A 81 13.16 5.00 13.60
CA PRO A 81 14.59 5.08 13.90
C PRO A 81 14.88 6.08 15.02
N PHE A 82 14.22 7.24 15.02
CA PHE A 82 14.42 8.26 16.06
C PHE A 82 13.90 7.81 17.43
N ILE A 83 12.80 7.05 17.48
CA ILE A 83 12.26 6.51 18.71
C ILE A 83 13.12 5.36 19.22
N LEU A 84 13.37 4.34 18.38
CA LEU A 84 14.02 3.11 18.82
C LEU A 84 15.53 3.28 19.04
N MET A 85 16.21 4.02 18.16
CA MET A 85 17.66 4.23 18.30
C MET A 85 17.97 5.52 19.06
N GLY A 86 17.17 6.59 18.86
CA GLY A 86 17.41 7.89 19.50
C GLY A 86 16.94 7.93 20.96
N GLN A 87 15.68 7.56 21.24
CA GLN A 87 15.10 7.67 22.59
C GLN A 87 15.30 6.39 23.42
N ILE A 88 15.12 5.21 22.83
CA ILE A 88 15.26 3.92 23.55
C ILE A 88 16.73 3.45 23.58
N GLY A 89 17.58 3.95 22.65
CA GLY A 89 19.00 3.63 22.61
C GLY A 89 19.35 2.27 22.00
N LEU A 90 18.51 1.73 21.10
CA LEU A 90 18.81 0.46 20.42
C LEU A 90 20.04 0.58 19.51
N SER A 91 20.85 -0.48 19.48
CA SER A 91 21.88 -0.63 18.46
C SER A 91 21.26 -0.83 17.06
N PRO A 92 21.97 -0.49 15.97
CA PRO A 92 21.45 -0.71 14.60
C PRO A 92 21.08 -2.17 14.31
N SER A 93 21.79 -3.13 14.89
CA SER A 93 21.46 -4.55 14.77
C SER A 93 20.17 -4.93 15.51
N SER A 94 19.98 -4.41 16.73
CA SER A 94 18.73 -4.62 17.49
C SER A 94 17.55 -3.93 16.86
N PHE A 95 17.74 -2.76 16.24
CA PHE A 95 16.73 -2.08 15.42
C PHE A 95 16.30 -2.97 14.25
N GLY A 96 17.26 -3.55 13.50
CA GLY A 96 16.97 -4.48 12.41
C GLY A 96 16.13 -5.67 12.86
N LEU A 97 16.45 -6.27 14.02
CA LEU A 97 15.66 -7.36 14.61
C LEU A 97 14.24 -6.91 15.00
N ALA A 98 14.10 -5.70 15.54
CA ALA A 98 12.78 -5.14 15.83
C ALA A 98 11.93 -4.96 14.56
N MET A 99 12.52 -4.55 13.44
CA MET A 99 11.84 -4.44 12.14
C MET A 99 11.38 -5.80 11.60
N LEU A 100 12.07 -6.90 11.95
CA LEU A 100 11.62 -8.24 11.58
C LEU A 100 10.28 -8.61 12.24
N LEU A 101 10.00 -8.10 13.45
CA LEU A 101 8.71 -8.32 14.10
C LEU A 101 7.57 -7.69 13.28
N GLN A 102 7.73 -6.45 12.81
CA GLN A 102 6.75 -5.78 11.95
C GLN A 102 6.55 -6.54 10.64
N SER A 103 7.65 -6.88 9.96
CA SER A 103 7.62 -7.60 8.68
C SER A 103 7.05 -9.00 8.85
N GLY A 104 7.38 -9.70 9.93
CA GLY A 104 6.87 -11.02 10.25
C GLY A 104 5.37 -11.03 10.52
N LEU A 105 4.85 -10.03 11.25
CA LEU A 105 3.42 -9.88 11.49
C LEU A 105 2.67 -9.47 10.22
N PHE A 106 3.22 -8.62 9.36
CA PHE A 106 2.67 -8.33 8.04
C PHE A 106 2.60 -9.60 7.18
N PHE A 107 3.68 -10.37 7.13
CA PHE A 107 3.74 -11.62 6.36
C PHE A 107 2.76 -12.67 6.88
N SER A 108 2.67 -12.84 8.20
CA SER A 108 1.69 -13.75 8.82
C SER A 108 0.25 -13.31 8.49
N GLY A 109 -0.02 -12.01 8.55
CA GLY A 109 -1.28 -11.42 8.11
C GLY A 109 -1.60 -11.74 6.65
N ALA A 110 -0.60 -11.64 5.76
CA ALA A 110 -0.77 -11.97 4.34
C ALA A 110 -1.07 -13.46 4.11
N LEU A 111 -0.43 -14.36 4.86
CA LEU A 111 -0.72 -15.79 4.80
C LEU A 111 -2.13 -16.11 5.30
N VAL A 112 -2.55 -15.51 6.41
CA VAL A 112 -3.90 -15.67 6.96
C VAL A 112 -4.92 -15.09 5.98
N ALA A 113 -4.72 -13.88 5.47
CA ALA A 113 -5.59 -13.25 4.49
C ALA A 113 -5.74 -14.13 3.23
N ARG A 114 -4.64 -14.65 2.69
CA ARG A 114 -4.65 -15.57 1.55
C ARG A 114 -5.46 -16.84 1.84
N SER A 115 -5.31 -17.41 3.03
CA SER A 115 -6.01 -18.65 3.43
C SER A 115 -7.51 -18.42 3.56
N VAL A 116 -7.91 -17.29 4.14
CA VAL A 116 -9.31 -16.92 4.33
C VAL A 116 -9.97 -16.52 3.01
N MET A 117 -9.24 -15.84 2.11
CA MET A 117 -9.73 -15.46 0.77
C MET A 117 -10.09 -16.66 -0.11
N LYS A 118 -9.55 -17.86 0.17
CA LYS A 118 -9.98 -19.08 -0.53
C LYS A 118 -11.44 -19.46 -0.25
N ARG A 119 -11.98 -19.03 0.88
CA ARG A 119 -13.35 -19.36 1.35
C ARG A 119 -14.29 -18.16 1.42
N THR A 120 -13.72 -16.96 1.37
CA THR A 120 -14.47 -15.71 1.62
C THR A 120 -14.03 -14.63 0.64
N SER A 121 -14.95 -13.72 0.30
CA SER A 121 -14.61 -12.56 -0.53
C SER A 121 -13.57 -11.64 0.16
N ALA A 122 -12.59 -11.15 -0.61
CA ALA A 122 -11.58 -10.20 -0.14
C ALA A 122 -12.19 -8.97 0.55
N TYR A 123 -13.36 -8.51 0.08
CA TYR A 123 -14.05 -7.35 0.67
C TYR A 123 -14.54 -7.59 2.11
N ARG A 124 -14.86 -8.83 2.48
CA ARG A 124 -15.25 -9.17 3.86
C ARG A 124 -14.08 -9.09 4.83
N LEU A 125 -12.86 -9.24 4.32
CA LEU A 125 -11.64 -9.18 5.13
C LEU A 125 -11.23 -7.75 5.47
N VAL A 126 -11.75 -6.75 4.77
CA VAL A 126 -11.43 -5.33 5.06
C VAL A 126 -11.84 -4.95 6.49
N TRP A 127 -12.99 -5.42 6.97
CA TRP A 127 -13.46 -5.13 8.32
C TRP A 127 -12.51 -5.63 9.42
N PRO A 128 -12.16 -6.93 9.49
CA PRO A 128 -11.21 -7.38 10.48
C PRO A 128 -9.83 -6.76 10.30
N GLY A 129 -9.43 -6.45 9.05
CA GLY A 129 -8.19 -5.73 8.76
C GLY A 129 -8.18 -4.32 9.36
N LEU A 130 -9.24 -3.55 9.13
CA LEU A 130 -9.39 -2.21 9.74
C LEU A 130 -9.53 -2.30 11.26
N GLY A 131 -10.16 -3.34 11.79
CA GLY A 131 -10.22 -3.60 13.22
C GLY A 131 -8.83 -3.81 13.83
N ALA A 132 -7.97 -4.59 13.17
CA ALA A 132 -6.59 -4.78 13.60
C ALA A 132 -5.76 -3.48 13.49
N ILE A 133 -5.94 -2.70 12.41
CA ILE A 133 -5.33 -1.38 12.24
C ILE A 133 -5.76 -0.45 13.37
N ALA A 134 -7.05 -0.37 13.66
CA ALA A 134 -7.59 0.48 14.73
C ALA A 134 -7.09 0.05 16.11
N LEU A 135 -6.99 -1.27 16.37
CA LEU A 135 -6.43 -1.80 17.61
C LEU A 135 -4.95 -1.46 17.77
N GLY A 136 -4.15 -1.66 16.72
CA GLY A 136 -2.75 -1.25 16.71
C GLY A 136 -2.58 0.25 16.91
N ALA A 137 -3.39 1.06 16.23
CA ALA A 137 -3.42 2.51 16.37
C ALA A 137 -3.81 2.96 17.79
N LEU A 138 -4.79 2.30 18.40
CA LEU A 138 -5.19 2.57 19.79
C LEU A 138 -4.03 2.31 20.75
N PHE A 139 -3.34 1.18 20.63
CA PHE A 139 -2.18 0.88 21.46
C PHE A 139 -1.02 1.84 21.22
N ILE A 140 -0.81 2.30 19.98
CA ILE A 140 0.18 3.35 19.68
C ILE A 140 -0.23 4.66 20.38
N PHE A 141 -1.51 5.03 20.32
CA PHE A 141 -2.00 6.23 20.99
C PHE A 141 -1.81 6.17 22.52
N LEU A 142 -2.02 4.99 23.10
CA LEU A 142 -1.82 4.78 24.54
C LEU A 142 -0.37 4.93 25.00
N LEU A 143 0.61 4.94 24.07
CA LEU A 143 2.01 5.23 24.41
C LEU A 143 2.21 6.64 24.99
N LEU A 144 1.27 7.56 24.76
CA LEU A 144 1.31 8.91 25.34
C LEU A 144 1.28 8.92 26.89
N TRP A 145 0.75 7.85 27.49
CA TRP A 145 0.68 7.68 28.96
C TRP A 145 1.70 6.67 29.48
N ALA A 146 2.65 6.24 28.65
CA ALA A 146 3.68 5.32 29.07
C ALA A 146 4.91 6.07 29.60
N ASP A 147 5.21 5.94 30.87
CA ASP A 147 6.36 6.60 31.52
C ASP A 147 7.72 6.12 30.97
N ASP A 148 7.77 4.90 30.42
CA ASP A 148 9.01 4.31 29.87
C ASP A 148 8.68 3.53 28.58
N PRO A 149 8.98 4.07 27.39
CA PRO A 149 8.72 3.43 26.12
C PRO A 149 9.75 2.32 25.87
N LYS A 150 9.40 1.07 26.25
CA LYS A 150 10.20 -0.11 25.91
C LYS A 150 9.96 -0.54 24.47
N THR A 151 10.99 -1.10 23.82
CA THR A 151 10.93 -1.60 22.43
C THR A 151 9.68 -2.43 22.15
N PHE A 152 9.35 -3.36 23.05
CA PHE A 152 8.18 -4.23 22.89
C PHE A 152 6.85 -3.44 22.89
N ARG A 153 6.72 -2.44 23.76
CA ARG A 153 5.51 -1.59 23.83
C ARG A 153 5.28 -0.80 22.55
N VAL A 154 6.35 -0.43 21.84
CA VAL A 154 6.26 0.26 20.55
C VAL A 154 6.03 -0.71 19.40
N MET A 155 6.80 -1.81 19.37
CA MET A 155 6.83 -2.69 18.19
C MET A 155 5.65 -3.64 18.08
N VAL A 156 5.03 -4.06 19.19
CA VAL A 156 3.85 -4.94 19.14
C VAL A 156 2.66 -4.23 18.51
N PRO A 157 2.27 -3.00 18.92
CA PRO A 157 1.24 -2.25 18.24
C PRO A 157 1.53 -1.98 16.75
N VAL A 158 2.78 -1.66 16.42
CA VAL A 158 3.24 -1.50 15.03
C VAL A 158 3.02 -2.77 14.22
N GLY A 159 3.35 -3.92 14.81
CA GLY A 159 3.14 -5.21 14.17
C GLY A 159 1.66 -5.58 14.00
N ILE A 160 0.80 -5.30 14.98
CA ILE A 160 -0.65 -5.49 14.88
C ILE A 160 -1.23 -4.61 13.77
N TYR A 161 -0.77 -3.36 13.69
CA TYR A 161 -1.14 -2.44 12.61
C TYR A 161 -0.75 -3.03 11.25
N ALA A 162 0.51 -3.48 11.11
CA ALA A 162 1.02 -4.07 9.87
C ALA A 162 0.27 -5.36 9.47
N PHE A 163 -0.09 -6.20 10.44
CA PHE A 163 -0.94 -7.37 10.25
C PHE A 163 -2.29 -6.98 9.61
N GLY A 164 -2.93 -5.94 10.11
CA GLY A 164 -4.21 -5.44 9.58
C GLY A 164 -4.13 -4.96 8.13
N ILE A 165 -3.02 -4.30 7.74
CA ILE A 165 -2.81 -3.83 6.36
C ILE A 165 -2.86 -4.97 5.35
N ALA A 166 -2.32 -6.14 5.69
CA ALA A 166 -2.30 -7.30 4.81
C ALA A 166 -3.71 -7.76 4.39
N PHE A 167 -4.74 -7.45 5.17
CA PHE A 167 -6.13 -7.74 4.84
C PHE A 167 -6.79 -6.63 4.01
N VAL A 168 -6.45 -5.38 4.28
CA VAL A 168 -7.07 -4.21 3.64
C VAL A 168 -6.53 -3.98 2.24
N MET A 169 -5.21 -4.06 2.08
CA MET A 169 -4.50 -3.66 0.87
C MET A 169 -4.98 -4.38 -0.40
N PRO A 170 -5.09 -5.72 -0.45
CA PRO A 170 -5.48 -6.41 -1.70
C PRO A 170 -6.89 -6.06 -2.16
N ALA A 171 -7.85 -6.02 -1.21
CA ALA A 171 -9.24 -5.75 -1.51
C ALA A 171 -9.46 -4.32 -2.00
N MET A 172 -8.89 -3.34 -1.29
CA MET A 172 -9.11 -1.94 -1.61
C MET A 172 -8.32 -1.48 -2.83
N SER A 173 -7.11 -2.06 -3.08
CA SER A 173 -6.38 -1.82 -4.32
C SER A 173 -7.15 -2.36 -5.53
N THR A 174 -7.73 -3.56 -5.42
CA THR A 174 -8.59 -4.10 -6.47
C THR A 174 -9.83 -3.23 -6.69
N ALA A 175 -10.47 -2.77 -5.60
CA ALA A 175 -11.64 -1.88 -5.69
C ALA A 175 -11.33 -0.55 -6.40
N ALA A 176 -10.13 -0.01 -6.16
CA ALA A 176 -9.69 1.24 -6.81
C ALA A 176 -9.40 1.04 -8.30
N LEU A 177 -8.73 -0.06 -8.67
CA LEU A 177 -8.18 -0.25 -10.02
C LEU A 177 -9.16 -0.93 -10.99
N ALA A 178 -9.99 -1.85 -10.50
CA ALA A 178 -10.88 -2.67 -11.35
C ALA A 178 -11.82 -1.86 -12.25
N PRO A 179 -12.37 -0.70 -11.86
CA PRO A 179 -13.23 0.10 -12.73
C PRO A 179 -12.49 0.80 -13.87
N PHE A 180 -11.15 0.80 -13.87
CA PHE A 180 -10.35 1.59 -14.81
C PHE A 180 -9.35 0.77 -15.65
N PRO A 181 -9.77 -0.32 -16.34
CA PRO A 181 -8.84 -1.20 -17.05
C PRO A 181 -8.08 -0.48 -18.17
N ARG A 182 -8.72 0.51 -18.85
CA ARG A 182 -8.09 1.28 -19.94
C ARG A 182 -7.04 2.29 -19.47
N ILE A 183 -7.09 2.71 -18.22
CA ILE A 183 -6.16 3.68 -17.62
C ILE A 183 -5.56 3.12 -16.31
N ALA A 184 -5.45 1.79 -16.22
CA ALA A 184 -4.98 1.09 -15.02
C ALA A 184 -3.59 1.58 -14.55
N GLY A 185 -2.68 1.88 -15.49
CA GLY A 185 -1.36 2.43 -15.17
C GLY A 185 -1.44 3.80 -14.50
N ALA A 186 -2.28 4.72 -14.99
CA ALA A 186 -2.48 6.03 -14.38
C ALA A 186 -3.16 5.91 -13.01
N ALA A 187 -4.12 4.98 -12.87
CA ALA A 187 -4.80 4.71 -11.61
C ALA A 187 -3.83 4.13 -10.56
N ALA A 188 -2.99 3.17 -10.95
CA ALA A 188 -1.97 2.60 -10.06
C ALA A 188 -0.93 3.65 -9.63
N ALA A 189 -0.49 4.49 -10.57
CA ALA A 189 0.46 5.57 -10.29
C ALA A 189 -0.12 6.59 -9.30
N LEU A 190 -1.38 7.03 -9.50
CA LEU A 190 -2.04 7.96 -8.58
C LEU A 190 -2.27 7.35 -7.20
N MET A 191 -2.66 6.08 -7.13
CA MET A 191 -2.82 5.38 -5.86
C MET A 191 -1.47 5.27 -5.12
N GLY A 192 -0.38 4.93 -5.81
CA GLY A 192 0.97 4.90 -5.24
C GLY A 192 1.43 6.28 -4.77
N PHE A 193 1.13 7.33 -5.55
CA PHE A 193 1.41 8.72 -5.17
C PHE A 193 0.68 9.11 -3.88
N LEU A 194 -0.60 8.76 -3.74
CA LEU A 194 -1.37 9.03 -2.53
C LEU A 194 -0.80 8.30 -1.31
N GLN A 195 -0.36 7.04 -1.47
CA GLN A 195 0.24 6.26 -0.39
C GLN A 195 1.58 6.85 0.08
N MET A 196 2.51 7.06 -0.86
CA MET A 196 3.82 7.60 -0.54
C MET A 196 3.73 9.06 -0.09
N GLY A 197 2.89 9.85 -0.77
CA GLY A 197 2.63 11.25 -0.42
C GLY A 197 2.05 11.41 0.98
N ALA A 198 1.12 10.53 1.37
CA ALA A 198 0.61 10.53 2.74
C ALA A 198 1.71 10.22 3.76
N GLY A 199 2.59 9.25 3.48
CA GLY A 199 3.72 8.93 4.34
C GLY A 199 4.71 10.08 4.47
N VAL A 200 5.07 10.72 3.36
CA VAL A 200 5.95 11.91 3.34
C VAL A 200 5.32 13.06 4.10
N LEU A 201 4.03 13.35 3.85
CA LEU A 201 3.30 14.43 4.53
C LEU A 201 3.32 14.22 6.05
N VAL A 202 2.96 13.03 6.50
CA VAL A 202 2.91 12.70 7.93
C VAL A 202 4.31 12.70 8.54
N GLY A 203 5.31 12.15 7.86
CA GLY A 203 6.70 12.20 8.31
C GLY A 203 7.23 13.63 8.42
N THR A 204 6.88 14.50 7.47
CA THR A 204 7.25 15.92 7.51
C THR A 204 6.55 16.65 8.66
N ILE A 205 5.25 16.43 8.84
CA ILE A 205 4.51 17.01 9.98
C ILE A 205 5.13 16.52 11.31
N GLY A 206 5.51 15.23 11.37
CA GLY A 206 6.18 14.66 12.54
C GLY A 206 7.49 15.35 12.92
N ALA A 207 8.23 15.89 11.94
CA ALA A 207 9.47 16.61 12.18
C ALA A 207 9.28 17.96 12.89
N PHE A 208 8.07 18.52 12.90
CA PHE A 208 7.75 19.77 13.65
C PHE A 208 7.39 19.52 15.11
N PHE A 209 7.21 18.27 15.53
CA PHE A 209 6.97 17.95 16.91
C PHE A 209 8.29 17.97 17.71
N ALA A 210 8.24 18.52 18.92
CA ALA A 210 9.41 18.53 19.82
C ALA A 210 9.78 17.11 20.28
N ASP A 211 8.78 16.22 20.41
CA ASP A 211 8.97 14.82 20.79
C ASP A 211 8.47 13.91 19.68
N THR A 212 9.38 13.06 19.18
CA THR A 212 9.09 12.10 18.10
C THR A 212 8.09 11.02 18.54
N LEU A 213 8.11 10.61 19.82
CA LEU A 213 7.14 9.64 20.34
C LEU A 213 5.73 10.20 20.33
N VAL A 214 5.57 11.46 20.72
CA VAL A 214 4.28 12.18 20.68
C VAL A 214 3.80 12.30 19.23
N ALA A 215 4.69 12.70 18.32
CA ALA A 215 4.36 12.73 16.88
C ALA A 215 3.86 11.38 16.37
N PHE A 216 4.57 10.32 16.69
CA PHE A 216 4.22 8.95 16.31
C PHE A 216 2.88 8.52 16.89
N ALA A 217 2.67 8.75 18.18
CA ALA A 217 1.47 8.35 18.91
C ALA A 217 0.21 9.14 18.50
N VAL A 218 0.34 10.29 17.85
CA VAL A 218 -0.77 11.07 17.34
C VAL A 218 -0.99 10.85 15.85
N LEU A 219 0.08 10.91 15.05
CA LEU A 219 -0.04 10.91 13.59
C LEU A 219 -0.40 9.54 13.03
N ILE A 220 0.13 8.45 13.59
CA ILE A 220 -0.19 7.11 13.10
C ILE A 220 -1.66 6.74 13.37
N PRO A 221 -2.23 6.96 14.56
CA PRO A 221 -3.67 6.80 14.78
C PRO A 221 -4.54 7.70 13.89
N THR A 222 -4.11 8.93 13.60
CA THR A 222 -4.82 9.82 12.67
C THR A 222 -4.92 9.19 11.28
N MET A 223 -3.85 8.56 10.79
CA MET A 223 -3.86 7.83 9.52
C MET A 223 -4.84 6.64 9.55
N ALA A 224 -4.91 5.91 10.66
CA ALA A 224 -5.89 4.83 10.84
C ALA A 224 -7.32 5.36 10.80
N VAL A 225 -7.59 6.50 11.42
CA VAL A 225 -8.91 7.16 11.37
C VAL A 225 -9.26 7.56 9.94
N VAL A 226 -8.33 8.14 9.19
CA VAL A 226 -8.52 8.47 7.77
C VAL A 226 -8.88 7.22 6.96
N ALA A 227 -8.18 6.09 7.19
CA ALA A 227 -8.49 4.81 6.53
C ALA A 227 -9.90 4.32 6.87
N CYS A 228 -10.29 4.34 8.14
CA CYS A 228 -11.61 3.90 8.61
C CYS A 228 -12.73 4.78 8.05
N ILE A 229 -12.59 6.11 8.10
CA ILE A 229 -13.58 7.06 7.56
C ILE A 229 -13.71 6.87 6.05
N SER A 230 -12.60 6.78 5.32
CA SER A 230 -12.61 6.58 3.87
C SER A 230 -13.32 5.29 3.48
N TYR A 231 -13.08 4.21 4.22
CA TYR A 231 -13.79 2.95 4.01
C TYR A 231 -15.27 3.03 4.37
N ALA A 232 -15.64 3.73 5.45
CA ALA A 232 -17.03 3.96 5.80
C ALA A 232 -17.77 4.70 4.68
N ILE A 233 -17.17 5.76 4.13
CA ILE A 233 -17.71 6.50 2.99
C ILE A 233 -17.83 5.60 1.76
N TYR A 234 -16.82 4.75 1.49
CA TYR A 234 -16.86 3.76 0.42
C TYR A 234 -18.08 2.83 0.57
N ARG A 235 -18.36 2.35 1.76
CA ARG A 235 -19.46 1.43 2.06
C ARG A 235 -20.86 2.07 1.97
N LEU A 236 -20.97 3.34 2.33
CA LEU A 236 -22.25 4.08 2.31
C LEU A 236 -22.77 4.36 0.89
N ASN A 237 -21.94 4.15 -0.14
CA ASN A 237 -22.34 4.33 -1.54
C ASN A 237 -22.54 2.96 -2.23
N PRO A 238 -23.72 2.33 -2.16
CA PRO A 238 -23.95 0.98 -2.69
C PRO A 238 -23.86 0.87 -4.21
N HIS A 239 -24.00 1.97 -4.95
CA HIS A 239 -23.77 2.01 -6.41
C HIS A 239 -22.30 1.86 -6.79
N LEU A 240 -21.42 1.97 -5.82
CA LEU A 240 -19.99 1.96 -5.99
C LEU A 240 -19.40 0.54 -5.81
N ALA A 241 -20.13 -0.35 -5.16
CA ALA A 241 -19.70 -1.71 -4.81
C ALA A 241 -20.11 -2.78 -5.84
N LYS A 242 -20.91 -2.44 -6.87
CA LYS A 242 -21.19 -3.37 -7.97
C LYS A 242 -20.04 -3.27 -8.97
N PRO A 243 -19.26 -4.37 -9.19
CA PRO A 243 -18.42 -4.46 -10.38
C PRO A 243 -19.35 -4.23 -11.58
N GLU A 244 -18.98 -3.35 -12.49
CA GLU A 244 -19.66 -3.32 -13.79
C GLU A 244 -19.71 -4.75 -14.32
N PRO A 245 -20.86 -5.22 -14.84
CA PRO A 245 -20.93 -6.51 -15.49
C PRO A 245 -19.78 -6.55 -16.48
N ARG A 246 -18.95 -7.57 -16.42
CA ARG A 246 -17.98 -7.84 -17.48
C ARG A 246 -18.79 -7.93 -18.74
N GLU A 247 -18.86 -6.84 -19.50
CA GLU A 247 -19.37 -6.87 -20.84
C GLU A 247 -18.56 -7.94 -21.54
N ASN A 248 -19.25 -9.00 -21.92
CA ASN A 248 -18.65 -10.21 -22.48
C ASN A 248 -17.83 -9.82 -23.71
N VAL A 249 -16.54 -9.58 -23.52
CA VAL A 249 -15.57 -9.43 -24.61
C VAL A 249 -15.30 -10.79 -25.31
N ILE A 250 -16.00 -11.84 -24.88
CA ILE A 250 -16.03 -13.16 -25.52
C ILE A 250 -17.26 -13.17 -26.43
N GLY A 251 -17.24 -12.39 -27.51
CA GLY A 251 -18.39 -12.40 -28.42
C GLY A 251 -18.34 -11.47 -29.62
N ALA A 252 -17.27 -10.71 -29.77
CA ALA A 252 -17.04 -10.06 -31.07
C ALA A 252 -16.21 -11.01 -31.95
N ALA A 253 -16.87 -12.01 -32.52
CA ALA A 253 -16.32 -12.70 -33.68
C ALA A 253 -16.00 -11.63 -34.76
N PRO A 254 -14.82 -11.70 -35.41
CA PRO A 254 -14.49 -10.78 -36.46
C PRO A 254 -15.54 -10.91 -37.58
N PRO A 255 -16.06 -9.79 -38.12
CA PRO A 255 -17.03 -9.85 -39.21
C PRO A 255 -16.36 -10.45 -40.47
N GLY A 256 -16.94 -11.56 -40.95
CA GLY A 256 -16.85 -11.94 -42.33
C GLY A 256 -15.55 -12.59 -42.80
N ARG A 257 -15.45 -13.91 -42.68
CA ARG A 257 -14.93 -14.72 -43.78
C ARG A 257 -16.07 -15.60 -44.29
N THR A 258 -16.75 -15.07 -45.25
CA THR A 258 -17.62 -15.82 -46.18
C THR A 258 -16.69 -16.78 -46.91
N PHE A 259 -16.67 -18.05 -46.51
CA PHE A 259 -16.13 -19.09 -47.41
C PHE A 259 -17.10 -19.23 -48.57
N LEU A 260 -16.73 -18.67 -49.72
CA LEU A 260 -17.33 -19.04 -50.96
C LEU A 260 -17.04 -20.53 -51.16
N ARG A 261 -18.12 -21.30 -51.19
CA ARG A 261 -18.15 -22.68 -51.69
C ARG A 261 -18.07 -22.54 -53.23
N GLU A 262 -16.94 -22.91 -53.80
CA GLU A 262 -16.90 -23.23 -55.23
C GLU A 262 -17.17 -24.72 -55.36
N GLU A 263 -18.10 -25.00 -56.26
CA GLU A 263 -18.49 -26.33 -56.76
C GLU A 263 -17.37 -27.00 -57.58
#